data_ce85a64179562d30ce0dc4791537953b
#
_entry.id   ce85a64179562d30ce0dc4791537953b
#
_cell.length_a   1.000
_cell.length_b   1.000
_cell.length_c   1.000
_cell.angle_alpha   90.00
_cell.angle_beta   90.00
_cell.angle_gamma   90.00
#
_symmetry.space_group_name_H-M   'P 1'
#
loop_
_entity.id
_entity.type
_entity.pdbx_description
1 polymer ?
#
loop_
_entity_poly.entity_id
_entity_poly.type
_entity_poly.pdbx_seq_one_letter_code
_entity_poly.pdbx_strand_id
1 'polypeptide(L)'
;MPESFYFLFRLNGSHQIGLGHVFRCRELANQLKKEGKESVFIVNTDSVVESLLGDFETIQLPQQYNAEEELSLIKKTVQDFNVVSIVSDLLDYPDYYTRYLRGTKLEIISFHETQIKDNFSNKIINYNSFQDSLELPIDISGSCLGPKFCILPYDLIKKSPITVKPKVKRILLSFGGSDPANYSTYFLNLLGNLNILYKHSIEIVVHLGPSNTQLTQIEALADESNLNLTIRTNVKSLTDLMIESDLAVCSGGNTMYELCFLGVPSIILPQNQHQQYFSSELEKNNIL
;
A
#
# COMPACT_ATOMS: atom_id res chain seq x y z
N MET A 1 32.77 12.46 -10.81
CA MET A 1 31.32 12.67 -10.49
C MET A 1 31.17 12.42 -9.00
N PRO A 2 30.37 13.15 -8.25
CA PRO A 2 30.14 12.80 -6.86
C PRO A 2 29.59 11.37 -6.84
N GLU A 3 30.09 10.55 -5.93
CA GLU A 3 29.58 9.18 -5.74
C GLU A 3 28.11 9.28 -5.38
N SER A 4 27.25 8.64 -6.17
CA SER A 4 25.81 8.55 -5.87
C SER A 4 25.65 7.65 -4.65
N PHE A 5 24.88 8.12 -3.67
CA PHE A 5 24.49 7.34 -2.50
C PHE A 5 23.12 6.72 -2.73
N TYR A 6 22.96 5.45 -2.37
CA TYR A 6 21.74 4.71 -2.58
C TYR A 6 21.02 4.38 -1.28
N PHE A 7 19.70 4.39 -1.34
CA PHE A 7 18.81 3.80 -0.37
C PHE A 7 18.42 2.41 -0.85
N LEU A 8 18.73 1.38 -0.08
CA LEU A 8 18.33 0.02 -0.38
C LEU A 8 16.95 -0.27 0.21
N PHE A 9 15.98 -0.56 -0.63
CA PHE A 9 14.66 -1.02 -0.22
C PHE A 9 14.58 -2.55 -0.24
N ARG A 10 14.30 -3.17 0.90
CA ARG A 10 14.04 -4.60 1.00
C ARG A 10 12.57 -4.84 1.34
N LEU A 11 11.81 -5.38 0.41
CA LEU A 11 10.37 -5.64 0.57
C LEU A 11 9.94 -6.86 -0.24
N ASN A 12 8.73 -7.35 0.05
CA ASN A 12 8.04 -8.37 -0.72
C ASN A 12 6.69 -7.86 -1.19
N GLY A 13 6.22 -8.38 -2.34
CA GLY A 13 4.91 -8.12 -2.88
C GLY A 13 4.46 -9.26 -3.79
N SER A 14 3.18 -9.57 -3.80
CA SER A 14 2.60 -10.56 -4.72
C SER A 14 1.07 -10.45 -4.70
N HIS A 15 0.40 -11.25 -5.55
CA HIS A 15 -1.05 -11.41 -5.47
C HIS A 15 -1.53 -11.83 -4.07
N GLN A 16 -0.79 -12.70 -3.38
CA GLN A 16 -1.15 -13.24 -2.06
C GLN A 16 -0.81 -12.28 -0.91
N ILE A 17 0.40 -11.72 -0.93
CA ILE A 17 0.87 -10.77 0.11
C ILE A 17 0.15 -9.42 -0.02
N GLY A 18 -0.25 -9.07 -1.25
CA GLY A 18 -0.71 -7.74 -1.61
C GLY A 18 0.43 -6.86 -2.12
N LEU A 19 0.07 -5.71 -2.66
CA LEU A 19 1.00 -4.76 -3.28
C LEU A 19 1.21 -3.48 -2.45
N GLY A 20 0.65 -3.41 -1.24
CA GLY A 20 0.73 -2.23 -0.36
C GLY A 20 2.17 -1.83 -0.04
N HIS A 21 3.03 -2.80 0.27
CA HIS A 21 4.47 -2.61 0.52
C HIS A 21 5.17 -2.01 -0.71
N VAL A 22 4.86 -2.54 -1.91
CA VAL A 22 5.45 -2.06 -3.17
C VAL A 22 5.06 -0.61 -3.44
N PHE A 23 3.77 -0.29 -3.31
CA PHE A 23 3.26 1.07 -3.58
C PHE A 23 3.86 2.10 -2.64
N ARG A 24 3.88 1.84 -1.31
CA ARG A 24 4.41 2.81 -0.34
C ARG A 24 5.93 3.00 -0.46
N CYS A 25 6.67 1.92 -0.66
CA CYS A 25 8.12 2.01 -0.85
C CYS A 25 8.49 2.69 -2.17
N ARG A 26 7.76 2.40 -3.26
CA ARG A 26 7.94 3.09 -4.55
C ARG A 26 7.67 4.59 -4.41
N GLU A 27 6.61 4.97 -3.70
CA GLU A 27 6.30 6.39 -3.50
C GLU A 27 7.39 7.08 -2.67
N LEU A 28 7.88 6.46 -1.62
CA LEU A 28 9.01 6.98 -0.84
C LEU A 28 10.27 7.15 -1.71
N ALA A 29 10.60 6.15 -2.54
CA ALA A 29 11.73 6.22 -3.48
C ALA A 29 11.55 7.32 -4.53
N ASN A 30 10.31 7.54 -5.02
CA ASN A 30 9.99 8.64 -5.91
C ASN A 30 10.26 10.02 -5.26
N GLN A 31 9.96 10.17 -3.96
CA GLN A 31 10.26 11.41 -3.24
C GLN A 31 11.78 11.58 -3.04
N LEU A 32 12.50 10.51 -2.69
CA LEU A 32 13.96 10.52 -2.60
C LEU A 32 14.60 10.92 -3.93
N LYS A 33 14.11 10.40 -5.05
CA LYS A 33 14.59 10.75 -6.40
C LYS A 33 14.42 12.23 -6.73
N LYS A 34 13.32 12.87 -6.29
CA LYS A 34 13.11 14.33 -6.44
C LYS A 34 14.09 15.15 -5.63
N GLU A 35 14.62 14.59 -4.53
CA GLU A 35 15.68 15.18 -3.73
C GLU A 35 17.10 14.84 -4.23
N GLY A 36 17.22 14.22 -5.40
CA GLY A 36 18.49 13.84 -6.00
C GLY A 36 19.15 12.63 -5.34
N LYS A 37 18.38 11.79 -4.66
CA LYS A 37 18.84 10.55 -4.01
C LYS A 37 18.42 9.36 -4.85
N GLU A 38 19.27 8.35 -4.93
CA GLU A 38 19.03 7.13 -5.71
C GLU A 38 18.49 6.00 -4.83
N SER A 39 17.78 5.07 -5.46
CA SER A 39 17.20 3.91 -4.78
C SER A 39 17.43 2.63 -5.56
N VAL A 40 17.71 1.55 -4.85
CA VAL A 40 17.79 0.18 -5.38
C VAL A 40 16.87 -0.73 -4.57
N PHE A 41 16.20 -1.66 -5.24
CA PHE A 41 15.22 -2.54 -4.63
C PHE A 41 15.72 -3.99 -4.63
N ILE A 42 15.55 -4.68 -3.51
CA ILE A 42 15.62 -6.15 -3.42
C ILE A 42 14.21 -6.66 -3.12
N VAL A 43 13.64 -7.42 -4.06
CA VAL A 43 12.26 -7.91 -3.99
C VAL A 43 12.19 -9.40 -4.35
N ASN A 44 11.11 -10.07 -3.96
CA ASN A 44 10.82 -11.39 -4.49
C ASN A 44 10.49 -11.34 -5.99
N THR A 45 10.81 -12.40 -6.71
CA THR A 45 10.48 -12.53 -8.15
C THR A 45 8.97 -12.57 -8.35
N ASP A 46 8.42 -11.51 -8.96
CA ASP A 46 7.01 -11.36 -9.30
C ASP A 46 6.87 -10.33 -10.44
N SER A 47 6.21 -10.70 -11.53
CA SER A 47 6.12 -9.87 -12.74
C SER A 47 5.37 -8.56 -12.53
N VAL A 48 4.39 -8.54 -11.62
CA VAL A 48 3.64 -7.32 -11.28
C VAL A 48 4.51 -6.37 -10.48
N VAL A 49 5.25 -6.90 -9.48
CA VAL A 49 6.20 -6.12 -8.69
C VAL A 49 7.28 -5.51 -9.57
N GLU A 50 7.84 -6.29 -10.49
CA GLU A 50 8.83 -5.83 -11.46
C GLU A 50 8.28 -4.69 -12.34
N SER A 51 7.07 -4.86 -12.88
CA SER A 51 6.41 -3.82 -13.68
C SER A 51 6.16 -2.54 -12.88
N LEU A 52 5.77 -2.65 -11.61
CA LEU A 52 5.51 -1.49 -10.74
C LEU A 52 6.78 -0.73 -10.38
N LEU A 53 7.93 -1.39 -10.31
CA LEU A 53 9.23 -0.82 -9.94
C LEU A 53 10.11 -0.48 -11.15
N GLY A 54 9.61 -0.62 -12.37
CA GLY A 54 10.40 -0.52 -13.62
C GLY A 54 11.20 0.77 -13.81
N ASP A 55 10.93 1.83 -13.03
CA ASP A 55 11.73 3.07 -13.05
C ASP A 55 12.94 3.06 -12.09
N PHE A 56 13.14 1.97 -11.35
CA PHE A 56 14.18 1.80 -10.35
C PHE A 56 15.04 0.58 -10.64
N GLU A 57 16.29 0.64 -10.19
CA GLU A 57 17.15 -0.53 -10.17
C GLU A 57 16.57 -1.59 -9.24
N THR A 58 16.31 -2.78 -9.77
CA THR A 58 15.59 -3.84 -9.07
C THR A 58 16.36 -5.16 -9.17
N ILE A 59 16.67 -5.75 -8.03
CA ILE A 59 17.36 -7.02 -7.88
C ILE A 59 16.36 -8.03 -7.33
N GLN A 60 16.20 -9.14 -8.04
CA GLN A 60 15.22 -10.15 -7.69
C GLN A 60 15.82 -11.27 -6.83
N LEU A 61 15.14 -11.58 -5.74
CA LEU A 61 15.33 -12.83 -5.00
C LEU A 61 14.57 -13.96 -5.71
N PRO A 62 15.14 -15.15 -5.84
CA PRO A 62 14.42 -16.32 -6.32
C PRO A 62 13.12 -16.55 -5.51
N GLN A 63 12.14 -17.25 -6.10
CA GLN A 63 10.91 -17.60 -5.36
C GLN A 63 11.19 -18.46 -4.11
N GLN A 64 12.23 -19.29 -4.19
CA GLN A 64 12.73 -20.03 -3.04
C GLN A 64 14.18 -19.63 -2.83
N TYR A 65 14.47 -19.10 -1.67
CA TYR A 65 15.81 -18.70 -1.25
C TYR A 65 16.01 -19.05 0.23
N ASN A 66 17.27 -19.25 0.61
CA ASN A 66 17.66 -19.45 2.00
C ASN A 66 18.28 -18.17 2.59
N ALA A 67 18.54 -18.20 3.90
CA ALA A 67 19.12 -17.06 4.63
C ALA A 67 20.49 -16.62 4.08
N GLU A 68 21.32 -17.57 3.64
CA GLU A 68 22.66 -17.28 3.14
C GLU A 68 22.59 -16.56 1.78
N GLU A 69 21.71 -17.02 0.89
CA GLU A 69 21.49 -16.42 -0.43
C GLU A 69 20.97 -15.00 -0.30
N GLU A 70 19.97 -14.76 0.56
CA GLU A 70 19.43 -13.41 0.79
C GLU A 70 20.50 -12.48 1.37
N LEU A 71 21.21 -12.89 2.41
CA LEU A 71 22.25 -12.07 3.03
C LEU A 71 23.44 -11.81 2.10
N SER A 72 23.80 -12.78 1.26
CA SER A 72 24.85 -12.62 0.25
C SER A 72 24.45 -11.54 -0.76
N LEU A 73 23.19 -11.60 -1.24
CA LEU A 73 22.66 -10.63 -2.18
C LEU A 73 22.62 -9.22 -1.59
N ILE A 74 22.13 -9.08 -0.35
CA ILE A 74 22.09 -7.79 0.36
C ILE A 74 23.50 -7.21 0.53
N LYS A 75 24.45 -8.00 1.00
CA LYS A 75 25.84 -7.56 1.21
C LYS A 75 26.48 -7.09 -0.09
N LYS A 76 26.27 -7.86 -1.18
CA LYS A 76 26.77 -7.50 -2.50
C LYS A 76 26.14 -6.18 -2.97
N THR A 77 24.81 -6.03 -2.86
CA THR A 77 24.10 -4.79 -3.24
C THR A 77 24.60 -3.59 -2.45
N VAL A 78 24.81 -3.75 -1.13
CA VAL A 78 25.37 -2.68 -0.29
C VAL A 78 26.73 -2.20 -0.77
N GLN A 79 27.56 -3.10 -1.24
CA GLN A 79 28.91 -2.76 -1.77
C GLN A 79 28.83 -2.15 -3.16
N ASP A 80 28.07 -2.77 -4.07
CA ASP A 80 28.03 -2.38 -5.49
C ASP A 80 27.38 -1.00 -5.69
N PHE A 81 26.41 -0.63 -4.83
CA PHE A 81 25.62 0.60 -4.95
C PHE A 81 25.98 1.69 -3.92
N ASN A 82 27.05 1.52 -3.14
CA ASN A 82 27.41 2.49 -2.09
C ASN A 82 26.20 2.89 -1.22
N VAL A 83 25.51 1.89 -0.67
CA VAL A 83 24.29 2.06 0.12
C VAL A 83 24.59 2.76 1.44
N VAL A 84 23.80 3.78 1.78
CA VAL A 84 23.93 4.54 3.05
C VAL A 84 22.82 4.18 4.04
N SER A 85 21.68 3.69 3.57
CA SER A 85 20.55 3.32 4.41
C SER A 85 19.81 2.12 3.84
N ILE A 86 19.28 1.27 4.72
CA ILE A 86 18.37 0.18 4.36
C ILE A 86 16.96 0.54 4.86
N VAL A 87 16.02 0.58 3.93
CA VAL A 87 14.58 0.71 4.21
C VAL A 87 13.96 -0.69 4.09
N SER A 88 13.49 -1.23 5.18
CA SER A 88 12.97 -2.59 5.24
C SER A 88 11.46 -2.61 5.48
N ASP A 89 10.73 -3.29 4.61
CA ASP A 89 9.27 -3.39 4.64
C ASP A 89 8.82 -4.83 4.40
N LEU A 90 8.91 -5.63 5.44
CA LEU A 90 8.56 -7.05 5.45
C LEU A 90 7.42 -7.31 6.43
N LEU A 91 6.58 -8.31 6.12
CA LEU A 91 5.53 -8.76 7.05
C LEU A 91 6.13 -9.34 8.34
N ASP A 92 7.21 -10.10 8.18
CA ASP A 92 7.98 -10.69 9.26
C ASP A 92 9.47 -10.39 9.07
N TYR A 93 10.17 -10.22 10.17
CA TYR A 93 11.60 -9.97 10.21
C TYR A 93 12.33 -11.19 10.79
N PRO A 94 12.87 -12.09 9.92
CA PRO A 94 13.58 -13.29 10.39
C PRO A 94 14.82 -12.95 11.23
N ASP A 95 15.14 -13.78 12.22
CA ASP A 95 16.26 -13.56 13.15
C ASP A 95 17.62 -13.39 12.45
N TYR A 96 17.88 -14.12 11.36
CA TYR A 96 19.12 -13.98 10.61
C TYR A 96 19.25 -12.58 9.99
N TYR A 97 18.14 -12.04 9.47
CA TYR A 97 18.08 -10.74 8.84
C TYR A 97 18.24 -9.61 9.88
N THR A 98 17.48 -9.65 10.97
CA THR A 98 17.59 -8.66 12.05
C THR A 98 18.97 -8.65 12.71
N ARG A 99 19.61 -9.83 12.82
CA ARG A 99 20.99 -9.95 13.32
C ARG A 99 21.99 -9.29 12.37
N TYR A 100 21.80 -9.44 11.07
CA TYR A 100 22.61 -8.75 10.06
C TYR A 100 22.42 -7.24 10.17
N LEU A 101 21.19 -6.75 10.24
CA LEU A 101 20.88 -5.32 10.33
C LEU A 101 21.54 -4.68 11.57
N ARG A 102 21.44 -5.34 12.72
CA ARG A 102 22.14 -4.88 13.96
C ARG A 102 23.65 -4.81 13.84
N GLY A 103 24.24 -5.67 13.04
CA GLY A 103 25.69 -5.73 12.82
C GLY A 103 26.23 -4.72 11.81
N THR A 104 25.37 -4.05 11.06
CA THR A 104 25.79 -3.07 10.05
C THR A 104 25.95 -1.66 10.65
N LYS A 105 26.73 -0.80 9.96
CA LYS A 105 26.85 0.63 10.30
C LYS A 105 25.90 1.51 9.49
N LEU A 106 25.04 0.91 8.67
CA LEU A 106 24.06 1.63 7.87
C LEU A 106 22.92 2.14 8.74
N GLU A 107 22.27 3.23 8.32
CA GLU A 107 21.02 3.66 8.92
C GLU A 107 19.91 2.67 8.52
N ILE A 108 19.21 2.12 9.50
CA ILE A 108 18.13 1.17 9.29
C ILE A 108 16.80 1.85 9.58
N ILE A 109 15.92 1.84 8.59
CA ILE A 109 14.54 2.32 8.67
C ILE A 109 13.64 1.12 8.43
N SER A 110 12.73 0.81 9.35
CA SER A 110 11.81 -0.31 9.20
C SER A 110 10.36 0.12 9.23
N PHE A 111 9.55 -0.54 8.40
CA PHE A 111 8.10 -0.47 8.49
C PHE A 111 7.58 -1.55 9.43
N HIS A 112 6.68 -1.17 10.32
CA HIS A 112 5.95 -2.08 11.18
C HIS A 112 4.45 -1.81 11.06
N GLU A 113 3.66 -2.85 10.89
CA GLU A 113 2.20 -2.72 10.73
C GLU A 113 1.44 -2.99 12.02
N THR A 114 2.00 -3.82 12.89
CA THR A 114 1.38 -4.24 14.16
C THR A 114 2.32 -3.98 15.32
N GLN A 115 2.47 -4.95 16.25
CA GLN A 115 3.36 -4.82 17.39
C GLN A 115 4.82 -4.62 16.96
N ILE A 116 5.45 -3.62 17.55
CA ILE A 116 6.85 -3.33 17.33
C ILE A 116 7.69 -4.20 18.28
N LYS A 117 8.25 -5.28 17.76
CA LYS A 117 9.26 -6.11 18.44
C LYS A 117 10.64 -5.80 17.87
N ASP A 118 10.91 -4.52 17.64
CA ASP A 118 12.09 -4.08 16.93
C ASP A 118 13.20 -3.65 17.89
N ASN A 119 14.38 -4.19 17.70
CA ASN A 119 15.60 -3.81 18.39
C ASN A 119 16.79 -3.66 17.42
N PHE A 120 16.51 -3.47 16.14
CA PHE A 120 17.52 -3.41 15.08
C PHE A 120 17.46 -2.13 14.25
N SER A 121 16.37 -1.38 14.29
CA SER A 121 16.19 -0.17 13.49
C SER A 121 16.64 1.08 14.21
N ASN A 122 17.13 2.05 13.43
CA ASN A 122 17.41 3.40 13.89
C ASN A 122 16.15 4.26 13.88
N LYS A 123 15.22 3.98 12.95
CA LYS A 123 13.92 4.63 12.84
C LYS A 123 12.83 3.64 12.46
N ILE A 124 11.65 3.84 13.00
CA ILE A 124 10.46 3.04 12.71
C ILE A 124 9.42 3.91 12.03
N ILE A 125 8.78 3.37 11.00
CA ILE A 125 7.60 3.93 10.38
C ILE A 125 6.43 3.00 10.71
N ASN A 126 5.46 3.50 11.49
CA ASN A 126 4.23 2.79 11.80
C ASN A 126 3.06 3.77 11.85
N TYR A 127 2.42 3.99 10.72
CA TYR A 127 1.28 4.89 10.62
C TYR A 127 -0.06 4.25 11.04
N ASN A 128 -0.06 2.94 11.32
CA ASN A 128 -1.23 2.22 11.81
C ASN A 128 -1.38 2.26 13.35
N SER A 129 -0.38 2.80 14.05
CA SER A 129 -0.36 2.83 15.50
C SER A 129 -0.69 4.20 16.05
N PHE A 130 -1.54 4.23 17.07
CA PHE A 130 -1.79 5.41 17.87
C PHE A 130 -0.86 5.41 19.07
N GLN A 131 -0.25 6.54 19.40
CA GLN A 131 0.82 6.66 20.40
C GLN A 131 0.46 6.05 21.76
N ASP A 132 -0.81 6.05 22.14
CA ASP A 132 -1.28 5.56 23.44
C ASP A 132 -1.35 4.03 23.54
N SER A 133 -1.19 3.32 22.42
CA SER A 133 -1.29 1.84 22.35
C SER A 133 0.06 1.14 22.17
N LEU A 134 1.18 1.89 22.10
CA LEU A 134 2.51 1.35 21.83
C LEU A 134 3.40 1.35 23.07
N GLU A 135 3.64 0.17 23.60
CA GLU A 135 4.86 -0.08 24.39
C GLU A 135 6.03 -0.21 23.40
N LEU A 136 6.70 0.90 23.13
CA LEU A 136 7.94 0.89 22.35
C LEU A 136 9.05 0.25 23.20
N PRO A 137 9.72 -0.79 22.74
CA PRO A 137 10.77 -1.45 23.50
C PRO A 137 12.03 -0.59 23.66
N ILE A 138 12.15 0.52 22.94
CA ILE A 138 13.31 1.43 22.94
C ILE A 138 12.83 2.85 22.64
N ASP A 139 13.48 3.85 23.24
CA ASP A 139 13.34 5.26 22.87
C ASP A 139 13.96 5.48 21.47
N ILE A 140 13.16 5.24 20.44
CA ILE A 140 13.57 5.44 19.04
C ILE A 140 13.19 6.87 18.67
N SER A 141 14.06 7.82 19.05
CA SER A 141 13.86 9.22 18.73
C SER A 141 13.83 9.42 17.21
N GLY A 142 12.83 10.15 16.71
CA GLY A 142 12.65 10.42 15.28
C GLY A 142 11.87 9.35 14.53
N SER A 143 11.26 8.38 15.21
CA SER A 143 10.32 7.44 14.57
C SER A 143 9.01 8.12 14.12
N CYS A 144 8.46 7.63 13.04
CA CYS A 144 7.26 8.16 12.39
C CYS A 144 6.05 7.30 12.80
N LEU A 145 5.35 7.70 13.86
CA LEU A 145 4.24 6.96 14.44
C LEU A 145 2.91 7.70 14.24
N GLY A 146 1.89 6.93 13.87
CA GLY A 146 0.52 7.42 13.69
C GLY A 146 0.17 7.85 12.26
N PRO A 147 -1.14 8.02 11.99
CA PRO A 147 -1.69 8.23 10.62
C PRO A 147 -1.11 9.42 9.87
N LYS A 148 -0.65 10.46 10.56
CA LYS A 148 -0.01 11.64 9.94
C LYS A 148 1.28 11.31 9.17
N PHE A 149 1.85 10.13 9.38
CA PHE A 149 3.04 9.64 8.68
C PHE A 149 2.73 8.61 7.60
N CYS A 150 1.44 8.45 7.25
CA CYS A 150 1.06 7.59 6.14
C CYS A 150 1.71 8.09 4.84
N ILE A 151 2.31 7.16 4.10
CA ILE A 151 2.91 7.48 2.81
C ILE A 151 1.81 7.48 1.76
N LEU A 152 1.47 8.67 1.29
CA LEU A 152 0.43 8.92 0.30
C LEU A 152 1.05 9.26 -1.07
N PRO A 153 0.36 8.95 -2.18
CA PRO A 153 0.79 9.34 -3.52
C PRO A 153 1.00 10.86 -3.64
N TYR A 154 2.05 11.25 -4.35
CA TYR A 154 2.42 12.68 -4.46
C TYR A 154 1.35 13.54 -5.16
N ASP A 155 0.67 12.99 -6.13
CA ASP A 155 -0.45 13.66 -6.80
C ASP A 155 -1.65 13.86 -5.86
N LEU A 156 -1.88 12.92 -4.96
CA LEU A 156 -2.94 12.98 -3.97
C LEU A 156 -2.69 14.05 -2.90
N ILE A 157 -1.46 14.14 -2.36
CA ILE A 157 -1.15 15.15 -1.32
C ILE A 157 -1.22 16.61 -1.82
N LYS A 158 -1.28 16.81 -3.13
CA LYS A 158 -1.50 18.14 -3.75
C LYS A 158 -2.96 18.51 -3.87
N LYS A 159 -3.87 17.60 -3.59
CA LYS A 159 -5.31 17.84 -3.67
C LYS A 159 -5.84 18.34 -2.32
N SER A 160 -6.91 19.10 -2.39
CA SER A 160 -7.68 19.47 -1.20
C SER A 160 -8.76 18.43 -0.91
N PRO A 161 -9.16 18.26 0.34
CA PRO A 161 -10.31 17.43 0.68
C PRO A 161 -11.56 17.84 -0.11
N ILE A 162 -12.38 16.86 -0.45
CA ILE A 162 -13.62 17.11 -1.19
C ILE A 162 -14.68 17.77 -0.30
N THR A 163 -15.65 18.41 -0.92
CA THR A 163 -16.89 18.80 -0.23
C THR A 163 -17.90 17.67 -0.32
N VAL A 164 -18.29 17.11 0.81
CA VAL A 164 -19.27 16.01 0.88
C VAL A 164 -20.62 16.51 0.38
N LYS A 165 -21.18 15.80 -0.61
CA LYS A 165 -22.46 16.14 -1.21
C LYS A 165 -23.63 15.47 -0.45
N PRO A 166 -24.81 16.08 -0.43
CA PRO A 166 -25.96 15.52 0.27
C PRO A 166 -26.60 14.30 -0.42
N LYS A 167 -26.18 14.00 -1.64
CA LYS A 167 -26.70 12.89 -2.45
C LYS A 167 -25.55 12.17 -3.15
N VAL A 168 -25.54 10.86 -3.06
CA VAL A 168 -24.61 10.00 -3.77
C VAL A 168 -25.08 9.86 -5.21
N LYS A 169 -24.19 10.18 -6.15
CA LYS A 169 -24.36 9.98 -7.60
C LYS A 169 -23.29 9.06 -8.19
N ARG A 170 -22.16 8.95 -7.51
CA ARG A 170 -21.04 8.11 -7.97
C ARG A 170 -20.42 7.34 -6.80
N ILE A 171 -20.36 6.03 -6.95
CA ILE A 171 -19.77 5.11 -5.97
C ILE A 171 -18.50 4.50 -6.57
N LEU A 172 -17.39 4.59 -5.84
CA LEU A 172 -16.15 3.90 -6.16
C LEU A 172 -16.07 2.57 -5.41
N LEU A 173 -15.83 1.48 -6.13
CA LEU A 173 -15.45 0.18 -5.56
C LEU A 173 -13.96 -0.05 -5.83
N SER A 174 -13.13 -0.24 -4.80
CA SER A 174 -11.69 -0.49 -4.96
C SER A 174 -11.15 -1.34 -3.81
N PHE A 175 -10.82 -2.59 -4.09
CA PHE A 175 -10.39 -3.56 -3.07
C PHE A 175 -8.88 -3.90 -3.17
N GLY A 176 -8.09 -2.89 -3.54
CA GLY A 176 -6.62 -2.98 -3.60
C GLY A 176 -6.10 -3.64 -4.86
N GLY A 177 -4.87 -4.15 -4.78
CA GLY A 177 -4.14 -4.65 -5.96
C GLY A 177 -4.68 -5.95 -6.53
N SER A 178 -5.22 -6.84 -5.70
CA SER A 178 -5.56 -8.22 -6.08
C SER A 178 -7.00 -8.65 -5.76
N ASP A 179 -7.65 -8.02 -4.78
CA ASP A 179 -9.00 -8.38 -4.30
C ASP A 179 -9.18 -9.90 -4.02
N PRO A 180 -8.37 -10.50 -3.12
CA PRO A 180 -8.40 -11.94 -2.88
C PRO A 180 -9.72 -12.43 -2.26
N ALA A 181 -10.50 -11.56 -1.62
CA ALA A 181 -11.82 -11.85 -1.07
C ALA A 181 -12.96 -11.75 -2.11
N ASN A 182 -12.64 -11.36 -3.35
CA ASN A 182 -13.61 -11.19 -4.44
C ASN A 182 -14.75 -10.20 -4.10
N TYR A 183 -14.44 -9.16 -3.35
CA TYR A 183 -15.42 -8.17 -2.93
C TYR A 183 -15.95 -7.34 -4.10
N SER A 184 -15.16 -7.11 -5.17
CA SER A 184 -15.63 -6.44 -6.37
C SER A 184 -16.86 -7.13 -6.95
N THR A 185 -16.78 -8.43 -7.20
CA THR A 185 -17.89 -9.24 -7.71
C THR A 185 -19.04 -9.32 -6.71
N TYR A 186 -18.75 -9.54 -5.42
CA TYR A 186 -19.76 -9.63 -4.38
C TYR A 186 -20.62 -8.35 -4.30
N PHE A 187 -19.97 -7.19 -4.28
CA PHE A 187 -20.68 -5.90 -4.21
C PHE A 187 -21.46 -5.57 -5.45
N LEU A 188 -20.95 -5.90 -6.64
CA LEU A 188 -21.70 -5.71 -7.90
C LEU A 188 -22.98 -6.53 -7.90
N ASN A 189 -22.93 -7.79 -7.47
CA ASN A 189 -24.13 -8.62 -7.34
C ASN A 189 -25.11 -8.06 -6.30
N LEU A 190 -24.61 -7.57 -5.15
CA LEU A 190 -25.44 -6.94 -4.12
C LEU A 190 -26.11 -5.68 -4.67
N LEU A 191 -25.36 -4.79 -5.29
CA LEU A 191 -25.82 -3.53 -5.85
C LEU A 191 -26.81 -3.75 -7.01
N GLY A 192 -26.60 -4.77 -7.84
CA GLY A 192 -27.50 -5.16 -8.93
C GLY A 192 -28.93 -5.48 -8.48
N ASN A 193 -29.10 -5.88 -7.21
CA ASN A 193 -30.40 -6.16 -6.62
C ASN A 193 -31.08 -4.93 -5.99
N LEU A 194 -30.42 -3.77 -5.96
CA LEU A 194 -30.93 -2.56 -5.31
C LEU A 194 -31.64 -1.63 -6.31
N ASN A 195 -32.97 -1.66 -6.35
CA ASN A 195 -33.79 -0.81 -7.22
C ASN A 195 -33.51 0.70 -7.08
N ILE A 196 -33.02 1.15 -5.94
CA ILE A 196 -32.70 2.56 -5.69
C ILE A 196 -31.59 3.10 -6.62
N LEU A 197 -30.64 2.26 -7.03
CA LEU A 197 -29.54 2.65 -7.93
C LEU A 197 -30.07 3.02 -9.31
N TYR A 198 -31.02 2.26 -9.82
CA TYR A 198 -31.67 2.53 -11.12
C TYR A 198 -32.50 3.81 -11.06
N LYS A 199 -33.28 3.96 -10.00
CA LYS A 199 -34.16 5.12 -9.82
C LYS A 199 -33.40 6.44 -9.76
N HIS A 200 -32.16 6.44 -9.21
CA HIS A 200 -31.36 7.64 -9.01
C HIS A 200 -30.20 7.76 -10.00
N SER A 201 -30.10 6.88 -10.99
CA SER A 201 -29.02 6.87 -12.01
C SER A 201 -27.61 6.98 -11.37
N ILE A 202 -27.38 6.18 -10.32
CA ILE A 202 -26.10 6.19 -9.63
C ILE A 202 -25.06 5.46 -10.50
N GLU A 203 -23.95 6.13 -10.76
CA GLU A 203 -22.81 5.52 -11.46
C GLU A 203 -21.98 4.72 -10.46
N ILE A 204 -21.60 3.50 -10.86
CA ILE A 204 -20.68 2.64 -10.11
C ILE A 204 -19.38 2.56 -10.89
N VAL A 205 -18.29 2.96 -10.26
CA VAL A 205 -16.95 2.82 -10.83
C VAL A 205 -16.23 1.71 -10.09
N VAL A 206 -15.86 0.66 -10.80
CA VAL A 206 -15.05 -0.44 -10.24
C VAL A 206 -13.63 -0.29 -10.69
N HIS A 207 -12.72 -0.12 -9.75
CA HIS A 207 -11.29 -0.18 -9.99
C HIS A 207 -10.75 -1.57 -9.69
N LEU A 208 -10.11 -2.19 -10.69
CA LEU A 208 -9.41 -3.45 -10.59
C LEU A 208 -7.90 -3.18 -10.58
N GLY A 209 -7.26 -3.57 -9.49
CA GLY A 209 -5.82 -3.40 -9.33
C GLY A 209 -5.01 -4.33 -10.27
N PRO A 210 -3.68 -4.12 -10.38
CA PRO A 210 -2.85 -4.77 -11.39
C PRO A 210 -2.69 -6.29 -11.21
N SER A 211 -2.97 -6.83 -10.03
CA SER A 211 -2.99 -8.28 -9.78
C SER A 211 -4.40 -8.88 -9.71
N ASN A 212 -5.43 -8.11 -10.07
CA ASN A 212 -6.81 -8.61 -10.07
C ASN A 212 -7.05 -9.53 -11.28
N THR A 213 -7.64 -10.69 -11.05
CA THR A 213 -7.90 -11.72 -12.07
C THR A 213 -9.38 -11.81 -12.47
N GLN A 214 -10.24 -10.91 -11.98
CA GLN A 214 -11.70 -11.02 -12.10
C GLN A 214 -12.28 -10.20 -13.27
N LEU A 215 -11.46 -9.57 -14.11
CA LEU A 215 -11.91 -8.64 -15.15
C LEU A 215 -13.02 -9.24 -16.01
N THR A 216 -12.80 -10.43 -16.58
CA THR A 216 -13.79 -11.10 -17.46
C THR A 216 -15.11 -11.40 -16.73
N GLN A 217 -15.05 -11.78 -15.44
CA GLN A 217 -16.25 -12.02 -14.65
C GLN A 217 -17.04 -10.74 -14.41
N ILE A 218 -16.34 -9.65 -14.14
CA ILE A 218 -16.96 -8.33 -13.88
C ILE A 218 -17.52 -7.73 -15.17
N GLU A 219 -16.87 -7.93 -16.31
CA GLU A 219 -17.41 -7.56 -17.62
C GLU A 219 -18.71 -8.31 -17.93
N ALA A 220 -18.77 -9.62 -17.68
CA ALA A 220 -20.00 -10.40 -17.84
C ALA A 220 -21.13 -9.89 -16.94
N LEU A 221 -20.84 -9.57 -15.67
CA LEU A 221 -21.81 -8.97 -14.76
C LEU A 221 -22.27 -7.58 -15.22
N ALA A 222 -21.39 -6.79 -15.83
CA ALA A 222 -21.75 -5.50 -16.41
C ALA A 222 -22.76 -5.64 -17.54
N ASP A 223 -22.56 -6.61 -18.43
CA ASP A 223 -23.43 -6.88 -19.59
C ASP A 223 -24.80 -7.44 -19.16
N GLU A 224 -24.84 -8.25 -18.10
CA GLU A 224 -26.06 -8.87 -17.59
C GLU A 224 -26.87 -7.94 -16.65
N SER A 225 -26.23 -6.93 -16.06
CA SER A 225 -26.87 -6.01 -15.12
C SER A 225 -27.37 -4.75 -15.81
N ASN A 226 -28.40 -4.13 -15.21
CA ASN A 226 -28.84 -2.79 -15.61
C ASN A 226 -28.08 -1.67 -14.83
N LEU A 227 -26.92 -1.97 -14.25
CA LEU A 227 -26.14 -0.98 -13.50
C LEU A 227 -25.45 0.01 -14.47
N ASN A 228 -25.44 1.27 -14.09
CA ASN A 228 -24.57 2.25 -14.75
C ASN A 228 -23.14 2.03 -14.26
N LEU A 229 -22.43 1.07 -14.86
CA LEU A 229 -21.15 0.54 -14.41
C LEU A 229 -20.02 0.99 -15.34
N THR A 230 -18.96 1.48 -14.74
CA THR A 230 -17.68 1.82 -15.40
C THR A 230 -16.55 1.00 -14.78
N ILE A 231 -15.85 0.20 -15.59
CA ILE A 231 -14.69 -0.58 -15.14
C ILE A 231 -13.42 0.22 -15.44
N ARG A 232 -12.53 0.31 -14.49
CA ARG A 232 -11.21 0.95 -14.60
C ARG A 232 -10.11 -0.04 -14.22
N THR A 233 -9.21 -0.29 -15.16
CA THR A 233 -8.00 -1.09 -14.99
C THR A 233 -6.78 -0.23 -15.32
N ASN A 234 -5.60 -0.64 -14.87
CA ASN A 234 -4.32 -0.02 -15.25
C ASN A 234 -4.27 1.51 -15.02
N VAL A 235 -4.98 2.01 -14.00
CA VAL A 235 -4.90 3.42 -13.66
C VAL A 235 -3.56 3.72 -12.97
N LYS A 236 -2.91 4.81 -13.36
CA LYS A 236 -1.64 5.23 -12.75
C LYS A 236 -1.80 5.69 -11.31
N SER A 237 -2.93 6.32 -11.01
CA SER A 237 -3.31 6.79 -9.68
C SER A 237 -4.82 6.73 -9.52
N LEU A 238 -5.27 6.41 -8.30
CA LEU A 238 -6.69 6.42 -7.93
C LEU A 238 -7.20 7.82 -7.57
N THR A 239 -6.33 8.80 -7.45
CA THR A 239 -6.64 10.14 -6.94
C THR A 239 -7.85 10.78 -7.62
N ASP A 240 -7.88 10.78 -8.96
CA ASP A 240 -8.98 11.41 -9.69
C ASP A 240 -10.29 10.62 -9.53
N LEU A 241 -10.24 9.27 -9.53
CA LEU A 241 -11.42 8.44 -9.28
C LEU A 241 -12.00 8.68 -7.88
N MET A 242 -11.14 8.86 -6.87
CA MET A 242 -11.56 9.16 -5.49
C MET A 242 -12.22 10.53 -5.39
N ILE A 243 -11.60 11.58 -5.95
CA ILE A 243 -12.12 12.96 -5.90
C ILE A 243 -13.47 13.08 -6.60
N GLU A 244 -13.68 12.36 -7.69
CA GLU A 244 -14.93 12.36 -8.43
C GLU A 244 -16.05 11.57 -7.76
N SER A 245 -15.74 10.76 -6.75
CA SER A 245 -16.69 9.89 -6.08
C SER A 245 -17.36 10.57 -4.88
N ASP A 246 -18.63 10.26 -4.65
CA ASP A 246 -19.39 10.76 -3.53
C ASP A 246 -19.39 9.78 -2.34
N LEU A 247 -19.13 8.50 -2.63
CA LEU A 247 -19.00 7.40 -1.67
C LEU A 247 -17.99 6.40 -2.22
N ALA A 248 -17.17 5.83 -1.36
CA ALA A 248 -16.30 4.72 -1.72
C ALA A 248 -16.61 3.47 -0.88
N VAL A 249 -16.37 2.29 -1.46
CA VAL A 249 -16.29 1.01 -0.73
C VAL A 249 -14.93 0.43 -1.03
N CYS A 250 -14.13 0.21 -0.01
CA CYS A 250 -12.75 -0.22 -0.20
C CYS A 250 -12.28 -1.21 0.86
N SER A 251 -11.12 -1.82 0.64
CA SER A 251 -10.43 -2.62 1.65
C SER A 251 -9.69 -1.75 2.67
N GLY A 252 -9.34 -2.34 3.83
CA GLY A 252 -8.61 -1.68 4.92
C GLY A 252 -7.11 -1.53 4.68
N GLY A 253 -6.68 -1.31 3.42
CA GLY A 253 -5.29 -1.06 3.04
C GLY A 253 -4.97 0.43 2.85
N ASN A 254 -3.95 0.74 2.05
CA ASN A 254 -3.51 2.13 1.80
C ASN A 254 -4.64 3.02 1.23
N THR A 255 -5.50 2.46 0.39
CA THR A 255 -6.68 3.15 -0.19
C THR A 255 -7.57 3.79 0.87
N MET A 256 -7.72 3.15 2.03
CA MET A 256 -8.47 3.69 3.17
C MET A 256 -7.87 5.03 3.64
N TYR A 257 -6.55 5.11 3.79
CA TYR A 257 -5.86 6.35 4.20
C TYR A 257 -5.95 7.44 3.13
N GLU A 258 -5.88 7.05 1.86
CA GLU A 258 -6.03 7.97 0.72
C GLU A 258 -7.42 8.61 0.71
N LEU A 259 -8.47 7.82 0.92
CA LEU A 259 -9.86 8.29 1.01
C LEU A 259 -10.07 9.17 2.26
N CYS A 260 -9.50 8.79 3.42
CA CYS A 260 -9.54 9.63 4.62
C CYS A 260 -8.89 10.99 4.40
N PHE A 261 -7.72 11.02 3.74
CA PHE A 261 -7.02 12.28 3.42
C PHE A 261 -7.88 13.21 2.55
N LEU A 262 -8.57 12.64 1.57
CA LEU A 262 -9.45 13.40 0.67
C LEU A 262 -10.82 13.74 1.31
N GLY A 263 -11.15 13.17 2.46
CA GLY A 263 -12.47 13.34 3.09
C GLY A 263 -13.61 12.69 2.32
N VAL A 264 -13.34 11.64 1.53
CA VAL A 264 -14.37 10.89 0.81
C VAL A 264 -15.08 9.95 1.77
N PRO A 265 -16.42 10.06 1.93
CA PRO A 265 -17.19 9.11 2.73
C PRO A 265 -16.94 7.69 2.27
N SER A 266 -16.61 6.77 3.21
CA SER A 266 -16.15 5.45 2.82
C SER A 266 -16.69 4.34 3.71
N ILE A 267 -16.97 3.18 3.11
CA ILE A 267 -17.25 1.93 3.81
C ILE A 267 -16.02 1.04 3.67
N ILE A 268 -15.43 0.67 4.79
CA ILE A 268 -14.21 -0.13 4.83
C ILE A 268 -14.54 -1.59 5.10
N LEU A 269 -14.02 -2.48 4.24
CA LEU A 269 -14.21 -3.93 4.32
C LEU A 269 -12.85 -4.62 4.38
N PRO A 270 -12.41 -4.96 5.57
CA PRO A 270 -11.14 -5.67 5.74
C PRO A 270 -11.14 -7.03 5.04
N GLN A 271 -10.05 -7.35 4.34
CA GLN A 271 -9.86 -8.64 3.65
C GLN A 271 -9.02 -9.63 4.47
N ASN A 272 -8.41 -9.18 5.55
CA ASN A 272 -7.60 -10.00 6.45
C ASN A 272 -7.55 -9.39 7.85
N GLN A 273 -6.95 -10.12 8.82
CA GLN A 273 -6.87 -9.70 10.22
C GLN A 273 -6.06 -8.40 10.40
N HIS A 274 -5.03 -8.16 9.61
CA HIS A 274 -4.24 -6.91 9.67
C HIS A 274 -5.12 -5.71 9.31
N GLN A 275 -5.84 -5.80 8.19
CA GLN A 275 -6.75 -4.74 7.77
C GLN A 275 -7.89 -4.53 8.76
N GLN A 276 -8.40 -5.59 9.39
CA GLN A 276 -9.40 -5.51 10.46
C GLN A 276 -8.86 -4.73 11.65
N TYR A 277 -7.62 -5.01 12.05
CA TYR A 277 -6.98 -4.28 13.15
C TYR A 277 -6.86 -2.79 12.83
N PHE A 278 -6.34 -2.42 11.65
CA PHE A 278 -6.13 -1.03 11.26
C PHE A 278 -7.42 -0.23 11.15
N SER A 279 -8.44 -0.78 10.48
CA SER A 279 -9.73 -0.11 10.36
C SER A 279 -10.40 0.09 11.72
N SER A 280 -10.30 -0.88 12.62
CA SER A 280 -10.84 -0.76 13.99
C SER A 280 -10.10 0.30 14.81
N GLU A 281 -8.78 0.46 14.62
CA GLU A 281 -8.04 1.51 15.32
C GLU A 281 -8.41 2.91 14.80
N LEU A 282 -8.62 3.08 13.49
CA LEU A 282 -9.09 4.35 12.93
C LEU A 282 -10.52 4.69 13.42
N GLU A 283 -11.41 3.70 13.47
CA GLU A 283 -12.78 3.86 13.99
C GLU A 283 -12.77 4.29 15.47
N LYS A 284 -12.02 3.60 16.35
CA LYS A 284 -11.88 3.95 17.76
C LYS A 284 -11.39 5.39 17.99
N ASN A 285 -10.60 5.90 17.07
CA ASN A 285 -10.03 7.24 17.13
C ASN A 285 -10.86 8.27 16.33
N ASN A 286 -12.07 7.93 15.91
CA ASN A 286 -13.00 8.80 15.16
C ASN A 286 -12.38 9.38 13.86
N ILE A 287 -11.59 8.60 13.17
CA ILE A 287 -11.01 8.96 11.87
C ILE A 287 -11.85 8.36 10.73
N LEU A 288 -12.54 7.23 11.00
CA LEU A 288 -13.52 6.58 10.14
C LEU A 288 -14.92 6.74 10.70
#